data_5da11b55aed1dbfd89c14673ef51e7c0
#
_entry.id   5da11b55aed1dbfd89c14673ef51e7c0
#
_cell.length_a   1.000
_cell.length_b   1.000
_cell.length_c   1.000
_cell.angle_alpha   90.00
_cell.angle_beta   90.00
_cell.angle_gamma   90.00
#
_symmetry.space_group_name_H-M   'P 1'
#
loop_
_entity.id
_entity.type
_entity.pdbx_description
1 polymer ?
#
loop_
_entity_poly.entity_id
_entity_poly.type
_entity_poly.pdbx_seq_one_letter_code
_entity_poly.pdbx_strand_id
1 'polypeptide(L)'
;MTVTGVVLAGGLSTRYAGRPKGLELVHGVRIIDRVRAALEPVVDDLLLIANDDAAGTWLPGVRWERDVLRDVGSVAGIHAALVHSASSVLAVAWDMPFVSAPLLAAIRDSGRDADVVVPESDSRRGVEPLCAFYTQACVPAIERRIGAGDRRVIGFFDDVRVVRLAADQVARFGDPALLFMNVNTPEERILAEAHGAPTDGGRDRQEA
;
A
#
# COMPACT_ATOMS: atom_id res chain seq x y z
N MET A 1 9.78 -14.72 -9.92
CA MET A 1 10.25 -13.51 -9.19
C MET A 1 9.53 -13.51 -7.87
N THR A 2 10.25 -13.53 -6.75
CA THR A 2 9.63 -13.45 -5.40
C THR A 2 9.18 -12.03 -5.12
N VAL A 3 7.95 -11.86 -4.64
CA VAL A 3 7.34 -10.57 -4.31
C VAL A 3 6.84 -10.60 -2.88
N THR A 4 7.31 -9.67 -2.06
CA THR A 4 6.83 -9.46 -0.69
C THR A 4 5.72 -8.40 -0.70
N GLY A 5 4.55 -8.74 -0.17
CA GLY A 5 3.49 -7.78 0.13
C GLY A 5 3.86 -6.97 1.35
N VAL A 6 3.79 -5.64 1.22
CA VAL A 6 4.19 -4.76 2.31
C VAL A 6 3.04 -3.86 2.71
N VAL A 7 2.65 -3.95 3.98
CA VAL A 7 1.73 -3.00 4.60
C VAL A 7 2.57 -1.85 5.17
N LEU A 8 2.39 -0.64 4.62
CA LEU A 8 3.07 0.56 5.06
C LEU A 8 2.24 1.27 6.13
N ALA A 9 2.59 1.07 7.39
CA ALA A 9 1.91 1.67 8.56
C ALA A 9 2.69 2.88 9.10
N GLY A 10 3.06 3.79 8.22
CA GLY A 10 3.79 5.02 8.53
C GLY A 10 2.88 6.23 8.68
N GLY A 11 3.43 7.28 9.28
CA GLY A 11 2.78 8.58 9.46
C GLY A 11 2.27 8.80 10.89
N LEU A 12 2.42 10.06 11.36
CA LEU A 12 1.92 10.48 12.66
C LEU A 12 0.39 10.48 12.65
N SER A 13 -0.23 9.59 13.44
CA SER A 13 -1.70 9.52 13.62
C SER A 13 -2.24 10.67 14.48
N THR A 14 -1.72 11.90 14.30
CA THR A 14 -2.08 13.08 15.11
C THR A 14 -3.56 13.43 15.05
N ARG A 15 -4.22 13.15 13.91
CA ARG A 15 -5.65 13.44 13.68
C ARG A 15 -6.60 12.43 14.33
N TYR A 16 -6.11 11.24 14.70
CA TYR A 16 -6.85 10.24 15.49
C TYR A 16 -6.49 10.28 16.97
N ALA A 17 -6.11 11.44 17.52
CA ALA A 17 -5.69 11.60 18.92
C ALA A 17 -4.60 10.58 19.34
N GLY A 18 -3.69 10.26 18.41
CA GLY A 18 -2.61 9.30 18.64
C GLY A 18 -3.00 7.83 18.45
N ARG A 19 -4.25 7.51 18.08
CA ARG A 19 -4.64 6.12 17.80
C ARG A 19 -4.16 5.67 16.42
N PRO A 20 -3.73 4.41 16.27
CA PRO A 20 -3.31 3.86 14.99
C PRO A 20 -4.50 3.75 14.02
N LYS A 21 -4.56 4.60 13.00
CA LYS A 21 -5.68 4.71 12.05
C LYS A 21 -6.03 3.43 11.29
N GLY A 22 -5.03 2.61 10.97
CA GLY A 22 -5.25 1.32 10.29
C GLY A 22 -5.95 0.26 11.16
N LEU A 23 -6.07 0.50 12.48
CA LEU A 23 -6.83 -0.36 13.39
C LEU A 23 -8.31 0.04 13.50
N GLU A 24 -8.70 1.17 12.88
CA GLU A 24 -10.11 1.57 12.81
C GLU A 24 -10.92 0.59 11.95
N LEU A 25 -12.21 0.47 12.29
CA LEU A 25 -13.11 -0.45 11.59
C LEU A 25 -13.80 0.26 10.42
N VAL A 26 -13.91 -0.46 9.29
CA VAL A 26 -14.78 -0.14 8.17
C VAL A 26 -15.59 -1.40 7.87
N HIS A 27 -16.93 -1.32 7.98
CA HIS A 27 -17.86 -2.46 7.91
C HIS A 27 -17.47 -3.61 8.86
N GLY A 28 -17.13 -3.27 10.10
CA GLY A 28 -16.79 -4.24 11.15
C GLY A 28 -15.44 -4.94 11.02
N VAL A 29 -14.61 -4.61 10.01
CA VAL A 29 -13.27 -5.17 9.78
C VAL A 29 -12.21 -4.07 9.89
N ARG A 30 -11.09 -4.32 10.59
CA ARG A 30 -10.00 -3.34 10.67
C ARG A 30 -9.43 -3.07 9.27
N ILE A 31 -9.09 -1.81 9.00
CA ILE A 31 -8.56 -1.40 7.68
C ILE A 31 -7.29 -2.19 7.34
N ILE A 32 -6.38 -2.37 8.31
CA ILE A 32 -5.14 -3.13 8.12
C ILE A 32 -5.39 -4.61 7.75
N ASP A 33 -6.46 -5.23 8.28
CA ASP A 33 -6.83 -6.60 7.93
C ASP A 33 -7.39 -6.69 6.52
N ARG A 34 -8.11 -5.67 6.06
CA ARG A 34 -8.56 -5.57 4.66
C ARG A 34 -7.40 -5.47 3.69
N VAL A 35 -6.40 -4.62 4.01
CA VAL A 35 -5.18 -4.48 3.22
C VAL A 35 -4.41 -5.80 3.17
N ARG A 36 -4.25 -6.47 4.33
CA ARG A 36 -3.65 -7.80 4.39
C ARG A 36 -4.38 -8.79 3.48
N ALA A 37 -5.71 -8.88 3.60
CA ALA A 37 -6.53 -9.81 2.83
C ALA A 37 -6.45 -9.56 1.31
N ALA A 38 -6.25 -8.32 0.87
CA ALA A 38 -6.04 -7.99 -0.53
C ALA A 38 -4.62 -8.37 -1.03
N LEU A 39 -3.60 -8.27 -0.18
CA LEU A 39 -2.21 -8.62 -0.51
C LEU A 39 -1.97 -10.14 -0.52
N GLU A 40 -2.45 -10.83 0.51
CA GLU A 40 -2.13 -12.24 0.79
C GLU A 40 -2.28 -13.20 -0.41
N PRO A 41 -3.32 -13.12 -1.26
CA PRO A 41 -3.48 -14.02 -2.41
C PRO A 41 -2.56 -13.70 -3.60
N VAL A 42 -1.85 -12.56 -3.58
CA VAL A 42 -1.08 -12.07 -4.73
C VAL A 42 0.42 -11.96 -4.49
N VAL A 43 0.91 -12.36 -3.31
CA VAL A 43 2.33 -12.25 -2.92
C VAL A 43 2.84 -13.55 -2.29
N ASP A 44 4.16 -13.70 -2.19
CA ASP A 44 4.80 -14.89 -1.65
C ASP A 44 5.04 -14.81 -0.13
N ASP A 45 5.16 -13.58 0.40
CA ASP A 45 5.41 -13.29 1.82
C ASP A 45 4.78 -11.95 2.19
N LEU A 46 4.62 -11.70 3.50
CA LEU A 46 4.08 -10.45 4.03
C LEU A 46 5.05 -9.78 5.01
N LEU A 47 5.12 -8.45 4.95
CA LEU A 47 5.92 -7.61 5.83
C LEU A 47 5.10 -6.39 6.26
N LEU A 48 5.15 -6.04 7.53
CA LEU A 48 4.64 -4.78 8.06
C LEU A 48 5.81 -3.81 8.29
N ILE A 49 5.75 -2.61 7.73
CA ILE A 49 6.70 -1.53 8.05
C ILE A 49 5.99 -0.49 8.92
N ALA A 50 6.48 -0.33 10.14
CA ALA A 50 5.91 0.60 11.11
C ALA A 50 6.93 1.03 12.16
N ASN A 51 6.84 2.29 12.62
CA ASN A 51 7.75 2.83 13.65
C ASN A 51 7.18 2.77 15.08
N ASP A 52 5.94 2.36 15.23
CA ASP A 52 5.27 2.20 16.54
C ASP A 52 5.72 0.93 17.25
N ASP A 53 6.00 0.99 18.55
CA ASP A 53 6.44 -0.14 19.37
C ASP A 53 5.37 -1.24 19.49
N ALA A 54 4.10 -0.89 19.36
CA ALA A 54 2.98 -1.84 19.40
C ALA A 54 2.75 -2.56 18.08
N ALA A 55 3.43 -2.16 16.99
CA ALA A 55 3.17 -2.65 15.64
C ALA A 55 3.29 -4.18 15.50
N GLY A 56 4.18 -4.81 16.28
CA GLY A 56 4.31 -6.27 16.30
C GLY A 56 3.05 -7.03 16.71
N THR A 57 2.05 -6.32 17.30
CA THR A 57 0.76 -6.93 17.68
C THR A 57 -0.35 -6.69 16.66
N TRP A 58 -0.14 -5.81 15.66
CA TRP A 58 -1.20 -5.38 14.76
C TRP A 58 -1.61 -6.45 13.74
N LEU A 59 -0.64 -7.20 13.22
CA LEU A 59 -0.84 -8.30 12.27
C LEU A 59 -0.16 -9.57 12.80
N PRO A 60 -0.85 -10.38 13.64
CA PRO A 60 -0.27 -11.62 14.17
C PRO A 60 0.22 -12.55 13.06
N GLY A 61 1.44 -13.06 13.23
CA GLY A 61 2.09 -13.95 12.25
C GLY A 61 2.76 -13.25 11.06
N VAL A 62 2.64 -11.93 10.92
CA VAL A 62 3.35 -11.13 9.93
C VAL A 62 4.61 -10.54 10.56
N ARG A 63 5.74 -10.68 9.89
CA ARG A 63 6.99 -10.04 10.30
C ARG A 63 6.84 -8.52 10.26
N TRP A 64 7.39 -7.85 11.27
CA TRP A 64 7.37 -6.40 11.41
C TRP A 64 8.78 -5.85 11.50
N GLU A 65 9.00 -4.71 10.81
CA GLU A 65 10.27 -3.99 10.78
C GLU A 65 10.03 -2.47 10.82
N ARG A 66 11.06 -1.70 11.17
CA ARG A 66 11.02 -0.24 11.23
C ARG A 66 11.66 0.40 10.00
N ASP A 67 11.37 1.68 9.80
CA ASP A 67 12.11 2.49 8.84
C ASP A 67 13.63 2.46 9.15
N VAL A 68 14.42 2.20 8.11
CA VAL A 68 15.89 2.27 8.18
C VAL A 68 16.35 3.73 8.22
N LEU A 69 15.67 4.59 7.43
CA LEU A 69 15.93 6.02 7.33
C LEU A 69 14.86 6.78 8.11
N ARG A 70 15.29 7.57 9.11
CA ARG A 70 14.37 8.31 9.99
C ARG A 70 14.06 9.69 9.41
N ASP A 71 12.87 10.21 9.69
CA ASP A 71 12.43 11.59 9.41
C ASP A 71 12.45 12.01 7.93
N VAL A 72 12.34 11.05 7.00
CA VAL A 72 12.32 11.32 5.55
C VAL A 72 10.94 11.10 4.90
N GLY A 73 9.92 10.79 5.68
CA GLY A 73 8.54 10.66 5.21
C GLY A 73 8.25 9.31 4.54
N SER A 74 7.21 9.26 3.71
CA SER A 74 6.69 7.99 3.14
C SER A 74 7.70 7.23 2.27
N VAL A 75 8.70 7.91 1.69
CA VAL A 75 9.76 7.25 0.92
C VAL A 75 10.64 6.34 1.80
N ALA A 76 10.76 6.65 3.11
CA ALA A 76 11.48 5.80 4.06
C ALA A 76 10.83 4.43 4.21
N GLY A 77 9.50 4.38 4.24
CA GLY A 77 8.77 3.12 4.32
C GLY A 77 8.98 2.22 3.09
N ILE A 78 9.01 2.80 1.88
CA ILE A 78 9.33 2.06 0.65
C ILE A 78 10.77 1.56 0.68
N HIS A 79 11.72 2.41 1.08
CA HIS A 79 13.12 2.02 1.24
C HIS A 79 13.28 0.86 2.23
N ALA A 80 12.71 1.00 3.43
CA ALA A 80 12.74 -0.04 4.45
C ALA A 80 12.13 -1.36 3.98
N ALA A 81 10.98 -1.29 3.26
CA ALA A 81 10.35 -2.45 2.68
C ALA A 81 11.31 -3.22 1.75
N LEU A 82 11.99 -2.53 0.85
CA LEU A 82 12.97 -3.11 -0.08
C LEU A 82 14.18 -3.69 0.65
N VAL A 83 14.76 -2.95 1.60
CA VAL A 83 15.94 -3.40 2.36
C VAL A 83 15.63 -4.63 3.20
N HIS A 84 14.52 -4.63 3.94
CA HIS A 84 14.17 -5.74 4.84
C HIS A 84 13.64 -6.98 4.11
N SER A 85 12.97 -6.83 2.95
CA SER A 85 12.49 -7.97 2.17
C SER A 85 13.58 -8.63 1.33
N ALA A 86 14.60 -7.86 0.90
CA ALA A 86 15.61 -8.28 -0.06
C ALA A 86 15.01 -8.88 -1.37
N SER A 87 13.77 -8.50 -1.69
CA SER A 87 13.00 -8.95 -2.86
C SER A 87 12.28 -7.76 -3.50
N SER A 88 11.57 -7.97 -4.61
CA SER A 88 10.60 -6.99 -5.09
C SER A 88 9.45 -6.86 -4.10
N VAL A 89 8.88 -5.67 -3.98
CA VAL A 89 7.78 -5.40 -3.04
C VAL A 89 6.52 -4.90 -3.76
N LEU A 90 5.37 -5.34 -3.27
CA LEU A 90 4.07 -4.76 -3.58
C LEU A 90 3.60 -4.02 -2.34
N ALA A 91 3.78 -2.70 -2.33
CA ALA A 91 3.54 -1.86 -1.17
C ALA A 91 2.12 -1.29 -1.18
N VAL A 92 1.43 -1.35 -0.04
CA VAL A 92 0.10 -0.75 0.17
C VAL A 92 0.09 -0.01 1.50
N ALA A 93 -0.42 1.22 1.49
CA ALA A 93 -0.64 1.96 2.72
C ALA A 93 -1.78 1.34 3.55
N TRP A 94 -1.60 1.29 4.86
CA TRP A 94 -2.52 0.64 5.81
C TRP A 94 -3.88 1.32 5.98
N ASP A 95 -4.09 2.48 5.38
CA ASP A 95 -5.30 3.31 5.45
C ASP A 95 -6.16 3.26 4.19
N MET A 96 -5.92 2.28 3.30
CA MET A 96 -6.66 2.04 2.05
C MET A 96 -7.64 0.85 2.18
N PRO A 97 -8.83 1.01 2.75
CA PRO A 97 -9.74 -0.10 3.07
C PRO A 97 -10.33 -0.84 1.87
N PHE A 98 -10.28 -0.23 0.68
CA PHE A 98 -10.96 -0.73 -0.52
C PHE A 98 -10.01 -1.20 -1.63
N VAL A 99 -8.69 -1.22 -1.38
CA VAL A 99 -7.75 -1.80 -2.32
C VAL A 99 -8.14 -3.26 -2.61
N SER A 100 -8.08 -3.68 -3.88
CA SER A 100 -8.55 -5.01 -4.29
C SER A 100 -7.40 -5.92 -4.75
N ALA A 101 -7.51 -7.22 -4.44
CA ALA A 101 -6.53 -8.21 -4.90
C ALA A 101 -6.38 -8.25 -6.44
N PRO A 102 -7.44 -8.13 -7.27
CA PRO A 102 -7.29 -8.05 -8.72
C PRO A 102 -6.46 -6.86 -9.20
N LEU A 103 -6.63 -5.66 -8.60
CA LEU A 103 -5.80 -4.50 -8.91
C LEU A 103 -4.34 -4.76 -8.54
N LEU A 104 -4.10 -5.29 -7.34
CA LEU A 104 -2.75 -5.60 -6.85
C LEU A 104 -2.05 -6.65 -7.72
N ALA A 105 -2.78 -7.68 -8.20
CA ALA A 105 -2.27 -8.65 -9.14
C ALA A 105 -1.85 -7.98 -10.48
N ALA A 106 -2.67 -7.08 -11.01
CA ALA A 106 -2.36 -6.37 -12.26
C ALA A 106 -1.12 -5.47 -12.11
N ILE A 107 -0.97 -4.77 -10.97
CA ILE A 107 0.22 -3.96 -10.67
C ILE A 107 1.46 -4.87 -10.62
N ARG A 108 1.42 -5.99 -9.88
CA ARG A 108 2.52 -6.96 -9.78
C ARG A 108 2.91 -7.52 -11.15
N ASP A 109 1.94 -7.96 -11.94
CA ASP A 109 2.17 -8.65 -13.23
C ASP A 109 2.74 -7.72 -14.30
N SER A 110 2.48 -6.42 -14.18
CA SER A 110 3.08 -5.38 -15.00
C SER A 110 4.55 -5.09 -14.64
N GLY A 111 5.07 -5.67 -13.55
CA GLY A 111 6.42 -5.42 -13.04
C GLY A 111 7.56 -6.18 -13.73
N ARG A 112 7.29 -6.98 -14.80
CA ARG A 112 8.33 -7.83 -15.42
C ARG A 112 9.51 -7.04 -16.01
N ASP A 113 9.23 -5.91 -16.63
CA ASP A 113 10.21 -5.06 -17.32
C ASP A 113 10.28 -3.64 -16.73
N ALA A 114 9.80 -3.47 -15.49
CA ALA A 114 9.77 -2.19 -14.78
C ALA A 114 10.52 -2.28 -13.46
N ASP A 115 11.04 -1.14 -13.00
CA ASP A 115 11.59 -1.00 -11.65
C ASP A 115 10.51 -0.50 -10.69
N VAL A 116 9.54 0.26 -11.20
CA VAL A 116 8.33 0.72 -10.51
C VAL A 116 7.11 0.48 -11.40
N VAL A 117 6.02 -0.05 -10.83
CA VAL A 117 4.68 0.02 -11.42
C VAL A 117 3.78 0.77 -10.48
N VAL A 118 3.23 1.89 -10.94
CA VAL A 118 2.39 2.79 -10.14
C VAL A 118 1.08 3.07 -10.86
N PRO A 119 -0.10 2.90 -10.22
CA PRO A 119 -1.37 3.25 -10.82
C PRO A 119 -1.57 4.76 -10.90
N GLU A 120 -2.17 5.23 -11.99
CA GLU A 120 -2.65 6.60 -12.13
C GLU A 120 -3.89 6.81 -11.25
N SER A 121 -4.01 8.02 -10.71
CA SER A 121 -5.13 8.44 -9.86
C SER A 121 -5.37 9.94 -9.98
N ASP A 122 -6.52 10.40 -9.47
CA ASP A 122 -6.87 11.82 -9.37
C ASP A 122 -6.17 12.53 -8.20
N SER A 123 -5.22 11.87 -7.53
CA SER A 123 -4.44 12.48 -6.47
C SER A 123 -3.58 13.64 -7.01
N ARG A 124 -3.17 14.55 -6.12
CA ARG A 124 -2.30 15.71 -6.51
C ARG A 124 -1.00 15.28 -7.19
N ARG A 125 -0.58 14.03 -7.06
CA ARG A 125 0.61 13.46 -7.70
C ARG A 125 0.30 12.83 -9.06
N GLY A 126 -0.98 12.64 -9.40
CA GLY A 126 -1.42 11.91 -10.58
C GLY A 126 -1.20 10.39 -10.51
N VAL A 127 -0.65 9.88 -9.40
CA VAL A 127 -0.34 8.46 -9.17
C VAL A 127 -0.44 8.12 -7.69
N GLU A 128 -0.57 6.80 -7.38
CA GLU A 128 -0.62 6.28 -6.01
C GLU A 128 0.66 5.50 -5.63
N PRO A 129 1.72 6.19 -5.21
CA PRO A 129 3.00 5.54 -4.89
C PRO A 129 2.96 4.67 -3.63
N LEU A 130 1.92 4.79 -2.81
CA LEU A 130 1.70 3.94 -1.64
C LEU A 130 0.71 2.79 -1.91
N CYS A 131 0.41 2.53 -3.20
CA CYS A 131 -0.24 1.32 -3.71
C CYS A 131 0.47 0.94 -5.02
N ALA A 132 1.71 0.42 -4.94
CA ALA A 132 2.59 0.29 -6.10
C ALA A 132 3.61 -0.85 -5.93
N PHE A 133 4.16 -1.30 -7.05
CA PHE A 133 5.23 -2.31 -7.10
C PHE A 133 6.59 -1.63 -7.27
N TYR A 134 7.61 -2.18 -6.58
CA TYR A 134 8.99 -1.69 -6.58
C TYR A 134 9.99 -2.84 -6.62
N THR A 135 11.07 -2.69 -7.40
CA THR A 135 12.20 -3.64 -7.42
C THR A 135 13.37 -3.11 -6.58
N GLN A 136 14.35 -4.00 -6.32
CA GLN A 136 15.60 -3.65 -5.62
C GLN A 136 16.41 -2.55 -6.32
N ALA A 137 16.22 -2.33 -7.62
CA ALA A 137 16.86 -1.23 -8.36
C ALA A 137 16.48 0.16 -7.82
N CYS A 138 15.35 0.27 -7.10
CA CYS A 138 14.92 1.53 -6.49
C CYS A 138 15.76 1.93 -5.27
N VAL A 139 16.39 1.01 -4.53
CA VAL A 139 17.14 1.31 -3.30
C VAL A 139 18.22 2.37 -3.54
N PRO A 140 19.20 2.19 -4.45
CA PRO A 140 20.23 3.20 -4.66
C PRO A 140 19.70 4.51 -5.24
N ALA A 141 18.60 4.49 -5.97
CA ALA A 141 17.94 5.69 -6.48
C ALA A 141 17.32 6.51 -5.35
N ILE A 142 16.59 5.85 -4.44
CA ILE A 142 16.01 6.47 -3.24
C ILE A 142 17.11 7.08 -2.37
N GLU A 143 18.18 6.34 -2.08
CA GLU A 143 19.28 6.80 -1.23
C GLU A 143 19.97 8.04 -1.81
N ARG A 144 20.24 8.06 -3.13
CA ARG A 144 20.81 9.24 -3.81
C ARG A 144 19.92 10.47 -3.67
N ARG A 145 18.60 10.32 -3.88
CA ARG A 145 17.65 11.44 -3.80
C ARG A 145 17.52 11.96 -2.38
N ILE A 146 17.43 11.09 -1.39
CA ILE A 146 17.42 11.48 0.02
C ILE A 146 18.72 12.19 0.41
N GLY A 147 19.90 11.68 -0.02
CA GLY A 147 21.19 12.31 0.18
C GLY A 147 21.29 13.70 -0.46
N ALA A 148 20.59 13.95 -1.55
CA ALA A 148 20.45 15.25 -2.20
C ALA A 148 19.35 16.15 -1.57
N GLY A 149 18.69 15.71 -0.48
CA GLY A 149 17.63 16.47 0.20
C GLY A 149 16.24 16.32 -0.41
N ASP A 150 16.04 15.51 -1.46
CA ASP A 150 14.74 15.23 -2.03
C ASP A 150 14.05 14.10 -1.27
N ARG A 151 12.99 14.44 -0.50
CA ARG A 151 12.20 13.51 0.31
C ARG A 151 10.85 13.18 -0.31
N ARG A 152 10.60 13.59 -1.56
CA ARG A 152 9.34 13.29 -2.25
C ARG A 152 9.28 11.79 -2.56
N VAL A 153 8.12 11.19 -2.28
CA VAL A 153 7.92 9.74 -2.49
C VAL A 153 8.09 9.30 -3.95
N ILE A 154 7.89 10.21 -4.91
CA ILE A 154 8.11 9.99 -6.34
C ILE A 154 9.40 10.65 -6.86
N GLY A 155 10.22 11.24 -5.99
CA GLY A 155 11.40 12.02 -6.38
C GLY A 155 12.47 11.21 -7.12
N PHE A 156 12.51 9.89 -6.91
CA PHE A 156 13.47 8.99 -7.57
C PHE A 156 12.94 8.37 -8.88
N PHE A 157 11.71 8.65 -9.28
CA PHE A 157 11.08 8.03 -10.46
C PHE A 157 11.84 8.31 -11.76
N ASP A 158 12.47 9.49 -11.87
CA ASP A 158 13.28 9.85 -13.04
C ASP A 158 14.59 9.02 -13.16
N ASP A 159 14.99 8.32 -12.09
CA ASP A 159 16.23 7.55 -12.03
C ASP A 159 16.04 6.05 -12.28
N VAL A 160 14.80 5.61 -12.52
CA VAL A 160 14.40 4.20 -12.66
C VAL A 160 13.35 4.02 -13.78
N ARG A 161 13.12 2.78 -14.20
CA ARG A 161 12.09 2.48 -15.20
C ARG A 161 10.72 2.42 -14.55
N VAL A 162 9.88 3.43 -14.83
CA VAL A 162 8.53 3.53 -14.29
C VAL A 162 7.50 3.15 -15.34
N VAL A 163 6.64 2.19 -15.03
CA VAL A 163 5.42 1.89 -15.78
C VAL A 163 4.24 2.46 -15.01
N ARG A 164 3.41 3.25 -15.68
CA ARG A 164 2.15 3.75 -15.14
C ARG A 164 1.01 2.85 -15.61
N LEU A 165 0.26 2.32 -14.67
CA LEU A 165 -1.01 1.65 -14.99
C LEU A 165 -2.06 2.74 -15.23
N ALA A 166 -2.48 2.89 -16.47
CA ALA A 166 -3.35 4.01 -16.89
C ALA A 166 -4.71 3.98 -16.17
N ALA A 167 -5.33 5.15 -16.00
CA ALA A 167 -6.56 5.30 -15.23
C ALA A 167 -7.71 4.42 -15.77
N ASP A 168 -7.83 4.24 -17.09
CA ASP A 168 -8.81 3.36 -17.71
C ASP A 168 -8.54 1.87 -17.40
N GLN A 169 -7.29 1.48 -17.23
CA GLN A 169 -6.91 0.13 -16.80
C GLN A 169 -7.26 -0.07 -15.32
N VAL A 170 -6.98 0.93 -14.46
CA VAL A 170 -7.36 0.90 -13.04
C VAL A 170 -8.86 0.77 -12.87
N ALA A 171 -9.65 1.51 -13.65
CA ALA A 171 -11.11 1.51 -13.59
C ALA A 171 -11.75 0.13 -13.88
N ARG A 172 -11.00 -0.80 -14.49
CA ARG A 172 -11.48 -2.19 -14.70
C ARG A 172 -11.58 -2.99 -13.40
N PHE A 173 -10.92 -2.54 -12.33
CA PHE A 173 -10.88 -3.21 -11.03
C PHE A 173 -11.83 -2.57 -10.01
N GLY A 174 -12.49 -1.49 -10.35
CA GLY A 174 -13.43 -0.75 -9.51
C GLY A 174 -13.32 0.76 -9.73
N ASP A 175 -14.12 1.52 -8.99
CA ASP A 175 -14.02 2.99 -8.98
C ASP A 175 -12.65 3.43 -8.42
N PRO A 176 -11.79 4.12 -9.19
CA PRO A 176 -10.49 4.57 -8.72
C PRO A 176 -10.56 5.46 -7.47
N ALA A 177 -11.61 6.28 -7.34
CA ALA A 177 -11.79 7.14 -6.17
C ALA A 177 -12.02 6.30 -4.90
N LEU A 178 -12.69 5.15 -5.03
CA LEU A 178 -12.90 4.23 -3.93
C LEU A 178 -11.67 3.35 -3.68
N LEU A 179 -11.08 2.77 -4.74
CA LEU A 179 -9.91 1.89 -4.63
C LEU A 179 -8.75 2.55 -3.88
N PHE A 180 -8.54 3.86 -4.09
CA PHE A 180 -7.46 4.63 -3.46
C PHE A 180 -7.93 5.55 -2.33
N MET A 181 -9.16 5.36 -1.85
CA MET A 181 -9.66 6.11 -0.71
C MET A 181 -8.79 5.85 0.52
N ASN A 182 -8.28 6.93 1.13
CA ASN A 182 -7.54 6.88 2.38
C ASN A 182 -8.44 7.28 3.55
N VAL A 183 -8.34 6.58 4.66
CA VAL A 183 -9.05 6.90 5.92
C VAL A 183 -8.08 7.49 6.92
N ASN A 184 -8.03 8.81 6.99
CA ASN A 184 -7.11 9.57 7.87
C ASN A 184 -7.84 10.34 8.97
N THR A 185 -9.18 10.44 8.89
CA THR A 185 -10.00 11.19 9.86
C THR A 185 -11.27 10.40 10.19
N PRO A 186 -11.93 10.68 11.32
CA PRO A 186 -13.25 10.09 11.62
C PRO A 186 -14.30 10.36 10.55
N GLU A 187 -14.26 11.53 9.91
CA GLU A 187 -15.18 11.92 8.84
C GLU A 187 -14.96 11.05 7.59
N GLU A 188 -13.69 10.82 7.20
CA GLU A 188 -13.34 9.91 6.09
C GLU A 188 -13.77 8.47 6.40
N ARG A 189 -13.70 8.04 7.67
CA ARG A 189 -14.22 6.73 8.10
C ARG A 189 -15.73 6.64 7.91
N ILE A 190 -16.48 7.68 8.27
CA ILE A 190 -17.94 7.72 8.04
C ILE A 190 -18.25 7.64 6.53
N LEU A 191 -17.49 8.34 5.70
CA LEU A 191 -17.62 8.24 4.24
C LEU A 191 -17.30 6.81 3.74
N ALA A 192 -16.25 6.18 4.27
CA ALA A 192 -15.91 4.80 3.93
C ALA A 192 -17.02 3.80 4.31
N GLU A 193 -17.67 3.99 5.47
CA GLU A 193 -18.83 3.18 5.89
C GLU A 193 -20.07 3.38 5.00
N ALA A 194 -20.21 4.56 4.36
CA ALA A 194 -21.31 4.83 3.45
C ALA A 194 -21.17 4.12 2.08
N HIS A 195 -19.94 3.79 1.68
CA HIS A 195 -19.69 2.96 0.50
C HIS A 195 -19.90 1.49 0.88
N GLY A 196 -20.88 0.80 0.24
CA GLY A 196 -21.27 -0.57 0.58
C GLY A 196 -20.08 -1.53 0.72
N ALA A 197 -20.23 -2.54 1.59
CA ALA A 197 -19.24 -3.61 1.70
C ALA A 197 -18.97 -4.22 0.32
N PRO A 198 -17.74 -4.63 -0.02
CA PRO A 198 -17.50 -5.41 -1.22
C PRO A 198 -18.45 -6.58 -1.23
N THR A 199 -19.27 -6.71 -2.27
CA THR A 199 -20.14 -7.87 -2.44
C THR A 199 -19.23 -9.07 -2.56
N ASP A 200 -19.22 -9.90 -1.52
CA ASP A 200 -18.58 -11.22 -1.54
C ASP A 200 -19.19 -11.98 -2.71
N GLY A 201 -18.39 -12.25 -3.75
CA GLY A 201 -18.84 -12.90 -4.98
C GLY A 201 -19.58 -14.18 -4.65
N GLY A 202 -20.88 -14.22 -4.98
CA GLY A 202 -21.88 -15.18 -4.55
C GLY A 202 -21.36 -16.61 -4.47
N ARG A 203 -21.39 -17.17 -3.28
CA ARG A 203 -21.60 -18.60 -3.11
C ARG A 203 -23.07 -18.86 -3.36
N ASP A 204 -23.42 -19.17 -4.61
CA ASP A 204 -24.68 -19.82 -4.93
C ASP A 204 -24.82 -21.05 -4.02
N ARG A 205 -25.66 -20.92 -3.01
CA ARG A 205 -26.23 -22.07 -2.34
C ARG A 205 -27.26 -22.66 -3.29
N GLN A 206 -26.86 -23.61 -4.11
CA GLN A 206 -27.80 -24.59 -4.64
C GLN A 206 -28.12 -25.58 -3.52
N GLU A 207 -29.21 -25.31 -2.80
CA GLU A 207 -29.95 -26.35 -2.12
C GLU A 207 -30.97 -26.91 -3.11
N ALA A 208 -30.82 -28.16 -3.44
CA ALA A 208 -31.86 -29.05 -3.91
C ALA A 208 -31.55 -30.48 -3.45
#